data_51d53bc54d99a78b0d28d8bdb1d5baaf
#
_entry.id   51d53bc54d99a78b0d28d8bdb1d5baaf
#
_cell.length_a   1.000
_cell.length_b   1.000
_cell.length_c   1.000
_cell.angle_alpha   90.00
_cell.angle_beta   90.00
_cell.angle_gamma   90.00
#
_symmetry.space_group_name_H-M   'P 1'
#
loop_
_entity.id
_entity.type
_entity.pdbx_description
1 polymer ?
#
loop_
_entity_poly.entity_id
_entity_poly.type
_entity_poly.pdbx_seq_one_letter_code
_entity_poly.pdbx_strand_id
1 'polypeptide(L)'
;SLNINGDLFNELKKVPFLTKKIIKKQLPFDLTDKTRKIFTVEKTSGSSGEQGEFFLDREAFSKIIAAQTLYWEWAGYSFGNRAIQTGINPERGIKKQIKDKLLLIKYADAFKIDKEIIRQTLNPFRNKKDIFFIGYPSSIYSYAKLAKELGINDVSFKAVISLGDKMFPHYRKLIENKFNTEVFDTYGAAEGLMIAGECSE
;
A
#
# COMPACT_ATOMS: atom_id res chain seq x y z
N SER A 1 -37.18 -3.47 1.71
CA SER A 1 -36.58 -3.60 3.08
C SER A 1 -36.15 -5.03 3.31
N LEU A 2 -34.97 -5.24 3.83
CA LEU A 2 -34.46 -6.57 4.21
C LEU A 2 -35.06 -6.98 5.57
N ASN A 3 -35.47 -8.23 5.70
CA ASN A 3 -35.91 -8.77 6.97
C ASN A 3 -34.71 -9.28 7.77
N ILE A 4 -34.21 -8.46 8.69
CA ILE A 4 -33.00 -8.76 9.50
C ILE A 4 -33.23 -9.88 10.50
N ASN A 5 -34.49 -10.22 10.81
CA ASN A 5 -34.86 -11.29 11.75
C ASN A 5 -35.10 -12.65 11.06
N GLY A 6 -34.96 -12.70 9.73
CA GLY A 6 -35.08 -13.90 8.92
C GLY A 6 -33.73 -14.57 8.62
N ASP A 7 -33.75 -15.54 7.69
CA ASP A 7 -32.51 -16.10 7.15
C ASP A 7 -31.71 -15.06 6.39
N LEU A 8 -30.68 -14.53 7.04
CA LEU A 8 -29.82 -13.46 6.53
C LEU A 8 -29.21 -13.80 5.16
N PHE A 9 -28.85 -15.06 4.90
CA PHE A 9 -28.29 -15.47 3.61
C PHE A 9 -29.32 -15.38 2.47
N ASN A 10 -30.56 -15.72 2.71
CA ASN A 10 -31.62 -15.59 1.71
C ASN A 10 -32.02 -14.13 1.49
N GLU A 11 -31.99 -13.31 2.53
CA GLU A 11 -32.22 -11.88 2.40
C GLU A 11 -31.07 -11.18 1.64
N LEU A 12 -29.81 -11.56 1.87
CA LEU A 12 -28.65 -11.02 1.14
C LEU A 12 -28.68 -11.33 -0.36
N LYS A 13 -29.25 -12.49 -0.76
CA LYS A 13 -29.43 -12.82 -2.18
C LYS A 13 -30.39 -11.88 -2.92
N LYS A 14 -31.25 -11.16 -2.22
CA LYS A 14 -32.14 -10.14 -2.77
C LYS A 14 -31.45 -8.80 -3.02
N VAL A 15 -30.27 -8.59 -2.46
CA VAL A 15 -29.52 -7.35 -2.64
C VAL A 15 -28.85 -7.37 -4.02
N PRO A 16 -29.11 -6.37 -4.88
CA PRO A 16 -28.45 -6.29 -6.17
C PRO A 16 -26.95 -6.08 -6.02
N PHE A 17 -26.16 -6.63 -6.94
CA PHE A 17 -24.72 -6.41 -6.96
C PHE A 17 -24.39 -4.93 -7.15
N LEU A 18 -23.62 -4.38 -6.23
CA LEU A 18 -23.08 -3.03 -6.34
C LEU A 18 -21.83 -3.04 -7.24
N THR A 19 -21.97 -2.53 -8.46
CA THR A 19 -20.86 -2.44 -9.42
C THR A 19 -20.18 -1.07 -9.37
N LYS A 20 -18.92 -0.98 -9.75
CA LYS A 20 -18.18 0.30 -9.90
C LYS A 20 -18.93 1.29 -10.80
N LYS A 21 -19.60 0.80 -11.84
CA LYS A 21 -20.41 1.62 -12.75
C LYS A 21 -21.62 2.25 -12.05
N ILE A 22 -22.30 1.51 -11.18
CA ILE A 22 -23.41 2.01 -10.37
C ILE A 22 -22.89 3.06 -9.38
N ILE A 23 -21.79 2.74 -8.67
CA ILE A 23 -21.15 3.68 -7.74
C ILE A 23 -20.82 4.99 -8.46
N LYS A 24 -20.12 4.92 -9.59
CA LYS A 24 -19.70 6.11 -10.34
C LYS A 24 -20.86 6.96 -10.85
N LYS A 25 -21.98 6.32 -11.23
CA LYS A 25 -23.18 7.03 -11.69
C LYS A 25 -23.87 7.79 -10.56
N GLN A 26 -23.82 7.28 -9.34
CA GLN A 26 -24.53 7.83 -8.18
C GLN A 26 -23.65 8.73 -7.28
N LEU A 27 -22.33 8.69 -7.43
CA LEU A 27 -21.43 9.60 -6.72
C LEU A 27 -21.45 11.01 -7.35
N PRO A 28 -21.24 12.05 -6.52
CA PRO A 28 -21.07 12.04 -5.05
C PRO A 28 -22.40 12.14 -4.29
N PHE A 29 -23.54 12.31 -4.98
CA PHE A 29 -24.76 12.84 -4.36
C PHE A 29 -25.58 11.81 -3.57
N ASP A 30 -25.63 10.55 -4.00
CA ASP A 30 -26.54 9.56 -3.43
C ASP A 30 -25.87 8.54 -2.50
N LEU A 31 -24.53 8.42 -2.57
CA LEU A 31 -23.76 7.46 -1.79
C LEU A 31 -22.85 8.10 -0.73
N THR A 32 -22.86 9.42 -0.62
CA THR A 32 -22.11 10.13 0.42
C THR A 32 -23.05 10.64 1.51
N ASP A 33 -22.61 10.54 2.74
CA ASP A 33 -23.29 11.19 3.86
C ASP A 33 -23.17 12.73 3.72
N LYS A 34 -24.27 13.38 3.42
CA LYS A 34 -24.34 14.83 3.21
C LYS A 34 -24.05 15.65 4.46
N THR A 35 -24.09 15.03 5.63
CA THR A 35 -23.77 15.67 6.92
C THR A 35 -22.27 15.71 7.18
N ARG A 36 -21.47 14.93 6.44
CA ARG A 36 -20.01 14.81 6.60
C ARG A 36 -19.27 15.56 5.49
N LYS A 37 -18.21 16.27 5.88
CA LYS A 37 -17.34 16.96 4.94
C LYS A 37 -16.33 15.99 4.34
N ILE A 38 -16.30 15.89 3.01
CA ILE A 38 -15.27 15.13 2.29
C ILE A 38 -13.90 15.73 2.58
N PHE A 39 -12.97 14.90 3.06
CA PHE A 39 -11.58 15.28 3.33
C PHE A 39 -10.65 14.88 2.19
N THR A 40 -10.82 13.64 1.67
CA THR A 40 -10.03 13.14 0.55
C THR A 40 -10.83 12.17 -0.30
N VAL A 41 -10.35 11.92 -1.51
CA VAL A 41 -10.92 10.93 -2.44
C VAL A 41 -9.83 9.91 -2.75
N GLU A 42 -10.08 8.65 -2.40
CA GLU A 42 -9.21 7.53 -2.73
C GLU A 42 -9.69 6.86 -4.02
N LYS A 43 -8.74 6.39 -4.84
CA LYS A 43 -9.03 5.75 -6.13
C LYS A 43 -8.42 4.36 -6.18
N THR A 44 -9.18 3.40 -6.70
CA THR A 44 -8.63 2.06 -6.97
C THR A 44 -7.72 2.09 -8.20
N SER A 45 -6.81 1.11 -8.30
CA SER A 45 -5.87 0.99 -9.45
C SER A 45 -6.56 0.81 -10.80
N GLY A 46 -7.84 0.36 -10.82
CA GLY A 46 -8.58 0.18 -12.06
C GLY A 46 -8.09 -0.93 -12.97
N SER A 47 -7.48 -1.99 -12.43
CA SER A 47 -6.99 -3.15 -13.17
C SER A 47 -8.02 -3.81 -14.08
N SER A 48 -9.31 -3.60 -13.84
CA SER A 48 -10.45 -4.04 -14.66
C SER A 48 -10.96 -3.00 -15.66
N GLY A 49 -10.20 -1.90 -15.90
CA GLY A 49 -10.58 -0.81 -16.82
C GLY A 49 -11.39 0.32 -16.18
N GLU A 50 -12.02 0.10 -15.04
CA GLU A 50 -12.77 1.13 -14.33
C GLU A 50 -12.20 1.37 -12.92
N GLN A 51 -11.84 2.63 -12.64
CA GLN A 51 -11.45 3.05 -11.30
C GLN A 51 -12.68 3.30 -10.43
N GLY A 52 -12.68 2.77 -9.21
CA GLY A 52 -13.62 3.18 -8.17
C GLY A 52 -13.09 4.42 -7.45
N GLU A 53 -13.99 5.31 -7.05
CA GLU A 53 -13.68 6.48 -6.22
C GLU A 53 -14.42 6.35 -4.89
N PHE A 54 -13.70 6.60 -3.79
CA PHE A 54 -14.22 6.51 -2.44
C PHE A 54 -13.94 7.81 -1.70
N PHE A 55 -14.99 8.36 -1.10
CA PHE A 55 -14.93 9.64 -0.40
C PHE A 55 -14.75 9.37 1.09
N LEU A 56 -13.70 9.93 1.66
CA LEU A 56 -13.38 9.78 3.07
C LEU A 56 -13.53 11.11 3.79
N ASP A 57 -14.17 11.10 4.94
CA ASP A 57 -14.10 12.19 5.88
C ASP A 57 -12.78 12.15 6.67
N ARG A 58 -12.53 13.17 7.49
CA ARG A 58 -11.30 13.27 8.27
C ARG A 58 -11.16 12.15 9.29
N GLU A 59 -12.25 11.72 9.89
CA GLU A 59 -12.28 10.67 10.89
C GLU A 59 -11.93 9.32 10.28
N ALA A 60 -12.59 8.93 9.18
CA ALA A 60 -12.32 7.71 8.44
C ALA A 60 -10.86 7.66 7.96
N PHE A 61 -10.37 8.75 7.35
CA PHE A 61 -8.98 8.85 6.91
C PHE A 61 -7.99 8.66 8.08
N SER A 62 -8.25 9.31 9.23
CA SER A 62 -7.38 9.18 10.40
C SER A 62 -7.35 7.76 10.96
N LYS A 63 -8.49 7.05 10.97
CA LYS A 63 -8.58 5.65 11.40
C LYS A 63 -7.78 4.72 10.47
N ILE A 64 -7.84 4.95 9.17
CA ILE A 64 -7.05 4.19 8.18
C ILE A 64 -5.55 4.37 8.43
N ILE A 65 -5.10 5.62 8.58
CA ILE A 65 -3.70 5.92 8.85
C ILE A 65 -3.24 5.31 10.18
N ALA A 66 -4.08 5.36 11.21
CA ALA A 66 -3.76 4.76 12.51
C ALA A 66 -3.60 3.23 12.41
N ALA A 67 -4.52 2.54 11.73
CA ALA A 67 -4.44 1.10 11.52
C ALA A 67 -3.21 0.71 10.67
N GLN A 68 -2.94 1.46 9.61
CA GLN A 68 -1.75 1.25 8.78
C GLN A 68 -0.46 1.43 9.58
N THR A 69 -0.40 2.46 10.41
CA THR A 69 0.76 2.72 11.28
C THR A 69 0.97 1.59 12.27
N LEU A 70 -0.10 1.09 12.90
CA LEU A 70 -0.04 -0.04 13.82
C LEU A 70 0.57 -1.29 13.16
N TYR A 71 0.13 -1.63 11.96
CA TYR A 71 0.70 -2.79 11.24
C TYR A 71 2.17 -2.58 10.86
N TRP A 72 2.57 -1.36 10.54
CA TRP A 72 3.98 -1.04 10.30
C TRP A 72 4.83 -1.10 11.58
N GLU A 73 4.24 -0.72 12.73
CA GLU A 73 4.90 -0.87 14.03
C GLU A 73 5.11 -2.33 14.40
N TRP A 74 4.23 -3.24 14.01
CA TRP A 74 4.44 -4.68 14.18
C TRP A 74 5.65 -5.19 13.38
N ALA A 75 5.95 -4.59 12.24
CA ALA A 75 7.19 -4.83 11.50
C ALA A 75 8.41 -4.08 12.07
N GLY A 76 8.25 -3.39 13.20
CA GLY A 76 9.31 -2.61 13.86
C GLY A 76 9.57 -1.24 13.24
N TYR A 77 8.68 -0.74 12.38
CA TYR A 77 8.76 0.61 11.81
C TYR A 77 8.27 1.64 12.84
N SER A 78 8.95 2.78 12.89
CA SER A 78 8.50 3.96 13.62
C SER A 78 8.65 5.21 12.76
N PHE A 79 7.83 6.22 13.00
CA PHE A 79 7.97 7.51 12.30
C PHE A 79 9.38 8.07 12.46
N GLY A 80 9.99 8.47 11.33
CA GLY A 80 11.39 8.92 11.29
C GLY A 80 12.39 7.82 10.96
N ASN A 81 12.00 6.56 10.85
CA ASN A 81 12.84 5.55 10.26
C ASN A 81 13.02 5.81 8.75
N ARG A 82 14.21 5.54 8.24
CA ARG A 82 14.47 5.63 6.82
C ARG A 82 13.71 4.55 6.07
N ALA A 83 13.05 4.93 4.97
CA ALA A 83 12.34 3.98 4.14
C ALA A 83 12.51 4.27 2.64
N ILE A 84 12.49 3.22 1.85
CA ILE A 84 12.17 3.28 0.42
C ILE A 84 10.68 2.96 0.33
N GLN A 85 9.92 3.80 -0.35
CA GLN A 85 8.50 3.54 -0.60
C GLN A 85 8.23 3.52 -2.10
N THR A 86 7.70 2.42 -2.62
CA THR A 86 7.25 2.36 -4.01
C THR A 86 5.77 2.74 -4.15
N GLY A 87 5.45 3.40 -5.25
CA GLY A 87 4.06 3.78 -5.55
C GLY A 87 3.85 4.14 -7.02
N ILE A 88 2.59 4.35 -7.36
CA ILE A 88 2.12 4.50 -8.76
C ILE A 88 2.54 5.83 -9.40
N ASN A 89 2.72 6.87 -8.60
CA ASN A 89 3.00 8.20 -9.12
C ASN A 89 4.26 8.80 -8.47
N PRO A 90 5.44 8.69 -9.13
CA PRO A 90 6.69 9.26 -8.64
C PRO A 90 6.73 10.79 -8.77
N GLU A 91 5.98 11.37 -9.71
CA GLU A 91 5.87 12.83 -9.87
C GLU A 91 4.95 13.41 -8.80
N ARG A 92 5.50 13.54 -7.62
CA ARG A 92 4.78 14.10 -6.46
C ARG A 92 5.02 15.60 -6.39
N GLY A 93 3.94 16.36 -6.23
CA GLY A 93 4.04 17.83 -6.07
C GLY A 93 4.96 18.22 -4.89
N ILE A 94 5.52 19.41 -4.92
CA ILE A 94 6.55 19.92 -4.00
C ILE A 94 6.21 19.67 -2.52
N LYS A 95 4.96 19.85 -2.11
CA LYS A 95 4.52 19.61 -0.73
C LYS A 95 4.74 18.16 -0.30
N LYS A 96 4.47 17.18 -1.19
CA LYS A 96 4.68 15.76 -0.91
C LYS A 96 6.16 15.41 -0.87
N GLN A 97 6.98 16.01 -1.75
CA GLN A 97 8.43 15.81 -1.74
C GLN A 97 9.08 16.33 -0.46
N ILE A 98 8.65 17.50 0.03
CA ILE A 98 9.11 18.04 1.32
C ILE A 98 8.71 17.10 2.47
N LYS A 99 7.46 16.62 2.48
CA LYS A 99 7.00 15.64 3.47
C LYS A 99 7.84 14.37 3.44
N ASP A 100 8.09 13.80 2.25
CA ASP A 100 8.88 12.58 2.11
C ASP A 100 10.31 12.78 2.63
N LYS A 101 10.93 13.93 2.35
CA LYS A 101 12.25 14.27 2.86
C LYS A 101 12.27 14.42 4.39
N LEU A 102 11.26 15.07 4.97
CA LEU A 102 11.13 15.23 6.42
C LEU A 102 10.91 13.87 7.12
N LEU A 103 10.17 12.95 6.48
CA LEU A 103 9.92 11.60 6.99
C LEU A 103 11.03 10.60 6.63
N LEU A 104 12.12 11.05 6.02
CA LEU A 104 13.24 10.22 5.56
C LEU A 104 12.80 9.10 4.59
N ILE A 105 11.77 9.35 3.80
CA ILE A 105 11.24 8.43 2.80
C ILE A 105 11.83 8.77 1.43
N LYS A 106 12.48 7.80 0.79
CA LYS A 106 12.82 7.85 -0.63
C LYS A 106 11.70 7.20 -1.44
N TYR A 107 10.95 8.02 -2.15
CA TYR A 107 9.89 7.52 -3.02
C TYR A 107 10.45 7.05 -4.36
N ALA A 108 9.99 5.89 -4.85
CA ALA A 108 10.41 5.28 -6.10
C ALA A 108 9.19 4.82 -6.91
N ASP A 109 9.35 4.75 -8.24
CA ASP A 109 8.28 4.26 -9.13
C ASP A 109 8.09 2.76 -8.95
N ALA A 110 6.82 2.33 -8.85
CA ALA A 110 6.48 0.92 -8.69
C ALA A 110 6.50 0.15 -10.03
N PHE A 111 6.43 0.83 -11.16
CA PHE A 111 6.25 0.22 -12.49
C PHE A 111 7.41 0.48 -13.43
N LYS A 112 8.05 1.64 -13.36
CA LYS A 112 9.26 1.93 -14.13
C LYS A 112 10.47 1.45 -13.34
N ILE A 113 10.83 0.18 -13.53
CA ILE A 113 11.91 -0.47 -12.80
C ILE A 113 12.91 -1.03 -13.83
N ASP A 114 14.05 -0.35 -13.96
CA ASP A 114 15.18 -0.78 -14.75
C ASP A 114 16.48 -0.78 -13.92
N LYS A 115 17.59 -1.23 -14.52
CA LYS A 115 18.88 -1.35 -13.84
C LYS A 115 19.42 -0.02 -13.32
N GLU A 116 19.16 1.07 -14.03
CA GLU A 116 19.62 2.40 -13.62
C GLU A 116 18.80 2.94 -12.45
N ILE A 117 17.49 2.81 -12.52
CA ILE A 117 16.57 3.18 -11.42
C ILE A 117 16.91 2.40 -10.15
N ILE A 118 17.21 1.09 -10.27
CA ILE A 118 17.63 0.26 -9.14
C ILE A 118 18.90 0.81 -8.50
N ARG A 119 19.94 1.13 -9.30
CA ARG A 119 21.17 1.71 -8.78
C ARG A 119 20.92 3.04 -8.07
N GLN A 120 20.20 3.94 -8.71
CA GLN A 120 19.86 5.27 -8.15
C GLN A 120 19.04 5.17 -6.87
N THR A 121 18.15 4.18 -6.79
CA THR A 121 17.29 3.98 -5.62
C THR A 121 18.07 3.35 -4.47
N LEU A 122 18.87 2.31 -4.72
CA LEU A 122 19.54 1.54 -3.68
C LEU A 122 20.88 2.13 -3.23
N ASN A 123 21.63 2.82 -4.10
CA ASN A 123 22.95 3.37 -3.77
C ASN A 123 22.98 4.22 -2.48
N PRO A 124 22.00 5.10 -2.18
CA PRO A 124 22.01 5.88 -0.95
C PRO A 124 21.88 5.04 0.33
N PHE A 125 21.50 3.77 0.19
CA PHE A 125 21.24 2.85 1.31
C PHE A 125 22.30 1.75 1.47
N ARG A 126 23.33 1.75 0.64
CA ARG A 126 24.44 0.78 0.76
C ARG A 126 25.11 0.88 2.12
N ASN A 127 25.37 -0.28 2.74
CA ASN A 127 25.98 -0.41 4.07
C ASN A 127 25.24 0.34 5.20
N LYS A 128 23.97 0.72 4.99
CA LYS A 128 23.14 1.33 6.03
C LYS A 128 22.28 0.29 6.72
N LYS A 129 22.01 0.53 8.01
CA LYS A 129 21.11 -0.29 8.83
C LYS A 129 19.79 0.44 9.09
N ASP A 130 18.83 -0.27 9.63
CA ASP A 130 17.53 0.27 10.08
C ASP A 130 16.75 0.98 8.97
N ILE A 131 16.76 0.39 7.78
CA ILE A 131 16.01 0.87 6.62
C ILE A 131 14.84 -0.07 6.39
N PHE A 132 13.71 0.50 6.02
CA PHE A 132 12.51 -0.24 5.63
C PHE A 132 12.27 -0.13 4.13
N PHE A 133 11.67 -1.18 3.56
CA PHE A 133 11.19 -1.13 2.19
C PHE A 133 9.68 -1.37 2.19
N ILE A 134 8.91 -0.38 1.76
CA ILE A 134 7.44 -0.38 1.80
C ILE A 134 6.90 -0.29 0.38
N GLY A 135 6.00 -1.18 -0.01
CA GLY A 135 5.42 -1.10 -1.35
C GLY A 135 4.74 -2.34 -1.87
N TYR A 136 4.49 -2.34 -3.17
CA TYR A 136 3.83 -3.47 -3.83
C TYR A 136 4.76 -4.69 -3.90
N PRO A 137 4.28 -5.90 -3.54
CA PRO A 137 5.07 -7.15 -3.64
C PRO A 137 5.75 -7.34 -4.98
N SER A 138 5.04 -7.11 -6.09
CA SER A 138 5.57 -7.25 -7.45
C SER A 138 6.72 -6.29 -7.75
N SER A 139 6.60 -5.05 -7.27
CA SER A 139 7.66 -4.05 -7.43
C SER A 139 8.88 -4.40 -6.58
N ILE A 140 8.71 -4.74 -5.30
CA ILE A 140 9.80 -5.13 -4.40
C ILE A 140 10.52 -6.38 -4.93
N TYR A 141 9.77 -7.37 -5.43
CA TYR A 141 10.34 -8.53 -6.10
C TYR A 141 11.23 -8.16 -7.29
N SER A 142 10.78 -7.21 -8.13
CA SER A 142 11.55 -6.72 -9.27
C SER A 142 12.84 -6.02 -8.81
N TYR A 143 12.78 -5.24 -7.73
CA TYR A 143 13.95 -4.68 -7.08
C TYR A 143 14.93 -5.76 -6.59
N ALA A 144 14.44 -6.80 -5.93
CA ALA A 144 15.28 -7.91 -5.45
C ALA A 144 15.93 -8.67 -6.60
N LYS A 145 15.17 -8.96 -7.66
CA LYS A 145 15.66 -9.66 -8.87
C LYS A 145 16.79 -8.88 -9.54
N LEU A 146 16.55 -7.60 -9.85
CA LEU A 146 17.53 -6.76 -10.53
C LEU A 146 18.73 -6.44 -9.64
N ALA A 147 18.55 -6.25 -8.33
CA ALA A 147 19.65 -6.09 -7.40
C ALA A 147 20.56 -7.33 -7.35
N LYS A 148 19.97 -8.54 -7.46
CA LYS A 148 20.73 -9.79 -7.58
C LYS A 148 21.53 -9.84 -8.89
N GLU A 149 20.92 -9.51 -10.02
CA GLU A 149 21.57 -9.46 -11.33
C GLU A 149 22.72 -8.44 -11.38
N LEU A 150 22.58 -7.32 -10.68
CA LEU A 150 23.57 -6.24 -10.61
C LEU A 150 24.66 -6.49 -9.56
N GLY A 151 24.60 -7.59 -8.81
CA GLY A 151 25.58 -7.89 -7.75
C GLY A 151 25.55 -6.90 -6.58
N ILE A 152 24.43 -6.23 -6.33
CA ILE A 152 24.28 -5.29 -5.19
C ILE A 152 24.04 -6.11 -3.92
N ASN A 153 25.09 -6.42 -3.15
CA ASN A 153 25.01 -7.31 -1.97
C ASN A 153 25.13 -6.56 -0.63
N ASP A 154 25.32 -5.28 -0.65
CA ASP A 154 25.57 -4.41 0.49
C ASP A 154 24.35 -3.52 0.86
N VAL A 155 23.18 -3.93 0.43
CA VAL A 155 21.88 -3.35 0.83
C VAL A 155 21.07 -4.43 1.55
N SER A 156 20.65 -4.11 2.77
CA SER A 156 19.74 -4.92 3.57
C SER A 156 18.63 -4.04 4.15
N PHE A 157 17.51 -4.64 4.49
CA PHE A 157 16.40 -3.95 5.14
C PHE A 157 16.11 -4.57 6.50
N LYS A 158 15.74 -3.75 7.48
CA LYS A 158 15.29 -4.21 8.78
C LYS A 158 14.00 -5.00 8.64
N ALA A 159 13.08 -4.49 7.84
CA ALA A 159 11.88 -5.19 7.41
C ALA A 159 11.41 -4.70 6.04
N VAL A 160 10.69 -5.56 5.34
CA VAL A 160 9.95 -5.25 4.13
C VAL A 160 8.47 -5.30 4.46
N ILE A 161 7.73 -4.22 4.17
CA ILE A 161 6.29 -4.13 4.40
C ILE A 161 5.60 -4.11 3.05
N SER A 162 4.84 -5.16 2.76
CA SER A 162 4.12 -5.27 1.49
C SER A 162 2.68 -4.82 1.62
N LEU A 163 2.16 -4.21 0.56
CA LEU A 163 0.79 -3.68 0.53
C LEU A 163 0.21 -3.68 -0.89
N GLY A 164 -1.10 -3.76 -0.98
CA GLY A 164 -1.87 -3.44 -2.19
C GLY A 164 -1.87 -4.49 -3.30
N ASP A 165 -1.13 -5.59 -3.16
CA ASP A 165 -1.07 -6.69 -4.12
C ASP A 165 -0.81 -8.01 -3.37
N LYS A 166 -0.93 -9.15 -4.03
CA LYS A 166 -0.72 -10.46 -3.42
C LYS A 166 0.77 -10.77 -3.25
N MET A 167 1.19 -11.09 -2.04
CA MET A 167 2.51 -11.64 -1.75
C MET A 167 2.55 -13.14 -2.12
N PHE A 168 3.25 -13.46 -3.21
CA PHE A 168 3.46 -14.86 -3.60
C PHE A 168 4.65 -15.46 -2.84
N PRO A 169 4.63 -16.78 -2.52
CA PRO A 169 5.73 -17.42 -1.77
C PRO A 169 7.10 -17.26 -2.41
N HIS A 170 7.18 -17.30 -3.74
CA HIS A 170 8.45 -17.12 -4.46
C HIS A 170 8.95 -15.66 -4.44
N TYR A 171 8.04 -14.66 -4.33
CA TYR A 171 8.41 -13.27 -4.11
C TYR A 171 9.05 -13.11 -2.74
N ARG A 172 8.35 -13.57 -1.70
CA ARG A 172 8.83 -13.53 -0.31
C ARG A 172 10.21 -14.14 -0.20
N LYS A 173 10.38 -15.37 -0.67
CA LYS A 173 11.66 -16.09 -0.61
C LYS A 173 12.80 -15.34 -1.30
N LEU A 174 12.58 -14.74 -2.47
CA LEU A 174 13.62 -13.97 -3.16
C LEU A 174 13.96 -12.69 -2.42
N ILE A 175 12.94 -11.96 -1.96
CA ILE A 175 13.09 -10.68 -1.24
C ILE A 175 13.88 -10.89 0.06
N GLU A 176 13.46 -11.84 0.88
CA GLU A 176 14.08 -12.15 2.16
C GLU A 176 15.54 -12.58 2.01
N ASN A 177 15.80 -13.50 1.07
CA ASN A 177 17.15 -13.96 0.79
C ASN A 177 18.05 -12.86 0.20
N LYS A 178 17.52 -12.01 -0.69
CA LYS A 178 18.32 -11.00 -1.36
C LYS A 178 18.70 -9.85 -0.46
N PHE A 179 17.78 -9.42 0.37
CA PHE A 179 17.97 -8.24 1.22
C PHE A 179 18.25 -8.57 2.69
N ASN A 180 18.38 -9.86 3.03
CA ASN A 180 18.56 -10.35 4.41
C ASN A 180 17.56 -9.66 5.36
N THR A 181 16.29 -9.89 5.13
CA THR A 181 15.17 -9.19 5.78
C THR A 181 14.01 -10.15 6.02
N GLU A 182 13.06 -9.73 6.82
CA GLU A 182 11.76 -10.37 6.98
C GLU A 182 10.71 -9.56 6.22
N VAL A 183 9.74 -10.24 5.62
CA VAL A 183 8.61 -9.62 4.91
C VAL A 183 7.38 -9.68 5.78
N PHE A 184 6.72 -8.54 5.97
CA PHE A 184 5.44 -8.38 6.64
C PHE A 184 4.38 -8.00 5.61
N ASP A 185 3.45 -8.91 5.37
CA ASP A 185 2.37 -8.66 4.41
C ASP A 185 1.19 -7.97 5.07
N THR A 186 0.58 -7.02 4.36
CA THR A 186 -0.60 -6.31 4.83
C THR A 186 -1.74 -6.44 3.83
N TYR A 187 -2.94 -6.65 4.33
CA TYR A 187 -4.15 -6.76 3.53
C TYR A 187 -5.09 -5.59 3.83
N GLY A 188 -5.42 -4.85 2.79
CA GLY A 188 -6.31 -3.71 2.86
C GLY A 188 -7.12 -3.52 1.58
N ALA A 189 -8.13 -2.68 1.65
CA ALA A 189 -8.98 -2.31 0.53
C ALA A 189 -9.00 -0.80 0.34
N ALA A 190 -9.07 -0.35 -0.91
CA ALA A 190 -9.13 1.08 -1.26
C ALA A 190 -10.39 1.78 -0.73
N GLU A 191 -11.41 0.99 -0.38
CA GLU A 191 -12.62 1.42 0.31
C GLU A 191 -12.37 1.99 1.72
N GLY A 192 -11.12 1.98 2.15
CA GLY A 192 -10.71 2.57 3.40
C GLY A 192 -10.57 1.58 4.56
N LEU A 193 -10.41 0.30 4.27
CA LEU A 193 -10.23 -0.73 5.28
C LEU A 193 -8.80 -1.24 5.26
N MET A 194 -8.11 -1.14 6.41
CA MET A 194 -6.96 -1.96 6.74
C MET A 194 -7.49 -3.19 7.50
N ILE A 195 -7.40 -4.37 6.87
CA ILE A 195 -8.13 -5.57 7.31
C ILE A 195 -7.23 -6.46 8.16
N ALA A 196 -5.99 -6.69 7.73
CA ALA A 196 -5.05 -7.56 8.40
C ALA A 196 -3.60 -7.15 8.13
N GLY A 197 -2.70 -7.57 9.01
CA GLY A 197 -1.25 -7.46 8.85
C GLY A 197 -0.56 -8.60 9.57
N GLU A 198 0.57 -9.03 9.04
CA GLU A 198 1.44 -9.99 9.72
C GLU A 198 2.17 -9.31 10.88
N CYS A 199 2.41 -10.06 11.96
CA CYS A 199 3.25 -9.67 13.10
C CYS A 199 4.44 -10.63 13.21
N SER A 200 5.36 -10.30 14.13
CA SER A 200 6.58 -11.11 14.37
C SER A 200 6.35 -12.32 15.28
N GLU A 201 5.12 -12.57 15.72
CA GLU A 201 4.76 -13.70 16.58
C GLU A 201 4.10 -14.82 15.80
#